data_08fb06d4e73d0ac41e770d2925b6e6d0
#
_entry.id   08fb06d4e73d0ac41e770d2925b6e6d0
#
_cell.length_a   1.000
_cell.length_b   1.000
_cell.length_c   1.000
_cell.angle_alpha   90.00
_cell.angle_beta   90.00
_cell.angle_gamma   90.00
#
_symmetry.space_group_name_H-M   'P 1'
#
loop_
_entity.id
_entity.type
_entity.pdbx_description
1 polymer ?
#
loop_
_entity_poly.entity_id
_entity_poly.type
_entity_poly.pdbx_seq_one_letter_code
_entity_poly.pdbx_strand_id
1 'polypeptide(L)'
;WLLASVPYLFFRLIFVAGVMGYPSPFVYLPESGIGYLLQNSFVSQAIGVCLEAIIMSLAVVARNNWIQNELTQSLAAQKTLAENQKTLVENQNRVLEQTVAERTKELAEQHQELDQAHQLVVGSVNYASRLQRGQLPRAQRIEGRFASFATIWEPRDTIGGDLYWVSSSQHEGPFVLAVADCTGHGVPGAMLSLLVSNSLERIYANDTLEDPVSALTSLDHYVRTGLNQDRADSESDDGCDAILLRIDRRKQRLEYAGAKIDLFHVTTDGVVTRHVAQRVSLGYKERVPLAQVPP
;
A
#
# COMPACT_ATOMS: atom_id res chain seq x y z
N TRP A 1 49.66 48.19 25.87
CA TRP A 1 49.80 48.56 27.30
C TRP A 1 51.26 48.74 27.67
N LEU A 2 52.15 47.82 27.44
CA LEU A 2 53.59 47.88 27.71
C LEU A 2 54.25 49.07 27.05
N LEU A 3 53.96 49.37 25.76
CA LEU A 3 54.53 50.48 25.04
C LEU A 3 54.08 51.88 25.60
N ALA A 4 52.83 51.94 26.10
CA ALA A 4 52.32 53.15 26.73
C ALA A 4 52.94 53.46 28.06
N SER A 5 53.37 52.44 28.81
CA SER A 5 54.02 52.59 30.12
C SER A 5 55.51 52.97 30.06
N VAL A 6 56.15 52.83 28.88
CA VAL A 6 57.57 53.11 28.73
C VAL A 6 57.90 54.56 29.05
N PRO A 7 57.21 55.60 28.57
CA PRO A 7 57.51 57.00 28.94
C PRO A 7 57.35 57.25 30.43
N TYR A 8 56.27 56.71 31.02
CA TYR A 8 56.04 56.86 32.46
C TYR A 8 57.18 56.23 33.27
N LEU A 9 57.57 55.00 32.98
CA LEU A 9 58.67 54.33 33.66
C LEU A 9 59.99 55.09 33.50
N PHE A 10 60.23 55.59 32.33
CA PHE A 10 61.44 56.42 32.05
C PHE A 10 61.44 57.64 32.90
N PHE A 11 60.39 58.44 32.86
CA PHE A 11 60.34 59.69 33.63
C PHE A 11 60.25 59.47 35.14
N ARG A 12 59.64 58.38 35.59
CA ARG A 12 59.63 57.97 36.97
C ARG A 12 61.03 57.56 37.50
N LEU A 13 61.80 56.90 36.68
CA LEU A 13 63.20 56.56 37.01
C LEU A 13 64.00 57.83 37.20
N ILE A 14 63.84 58.84 36.34
CA ILE A 14 64.49 60.12 36.45
C ILE A 14 64.04 60.82 37.74
N PHE A 15 62.78 60.81 38.10
CA PHE A 15 62.25 61.39 39.32
C PHE A 15 62.85 60.71 40.55
N VAL A 16 62.89 59.41 40.62
CA VAL A 16 63.46 58.66 41.76
C VAL A 16 64.98 58.97 41.91
N ALA A 17 65.70 58.99 40.80
CA ALA A 17 67.13 59.34 40.79
C ALA A 17 67.35 60.72 41.31
N GLY A 18 66.53 61.74 40.90
CA GLY A 18 66.60 63.07 41.41
C GLY A 18 66.32 63.24 42.89
N VAL A 19 65.33 62.50 43.42
CA VAL A 19 65.02 62.48 44.84
C VAL A 19 66.18 61.84 45.66
N MET A 20 66.90 60.86 45.09
CA MET A 20 68.05 60.23 45.69
C MET A 20 69.33 61.01 45.55
N GLY A 21 69.28 62.25 45.00
CA GLY A 21 70.42 63.11 44.85
C GLY A 21 71.34 62.81 43.64
N TYR A 22 70.87 61.92 42.73
CA TYR A 22 71.60 61.72 41.48
C TYR A 22 71.25 62.83 40.46
N PRO A 23 72.19 63.30 39.67
CA PRO A 23 71.94 64.30 38.65
C PRO A 23 71.01 63.73 37.56
N SER A 24 69.99 64.50 37.12
CA SER A 24 69.11 64.13 35.99
C SER A 24 69.97 63.85 34.74
N PRO A 25 69.63 62.82 33.92
CA PRO A 25 70.32 62.56 32.67
C PRO A 25 70.31 63.78 31.69
N PHE A 26 69.50 64.81 31.99
CA PHE A 26 69.36 66.02 31.23
C PHE A 26 70.21 67.19 31.79
N VAL A 27 71.13 66.91 32.75
CA VAL A 27 71.96 67.95 33.43
C VAL A 27 72.81 68.76 32.46
N TYR A 28 73.13 68.22 31.29
CA TYR A 28 73.91 68.92 30.26
C TYR A 28 73.08 69.73 29.27
N LEU A 29 71.74 69.75 29.46
CA LEU A 29 70.88 70.59 28.63
C LEU A 29 70.88 72.03 29.14
N PRO A 30 70.62 73.09 28.29
CA PRO A 30 70.54 74.42 28.72
C PRO A 30 69.54 74.63 29.86
N GLU A 31 69.92 75.51 30.84
CA GLU A 31 69.09 75.83 32.02
C GLU A 31 67.82 76.62 31.70
N SER A 32 67.56 76.89 30.45
CA SER A 32 66.39 77.61 29.97
C SER A 32 65.56 76.78 29.00
N GLY A 33 64.30 77.05 28.94
CA GLY A 33 63.36 76.34 27.99
C GLY A 33 63.15 74.89 28.33
N ILE A 34 63.11 73.97 27.32
CA ILE A 34 62.88 72.60 27.47
C ILE A 34 63.90 71.90 28.35
N GLY A 35 65.19 72.33 28.34
CA GLY A 35 66.22 71.76 29.17
C GLY A 35 65.89 71.88 30.66
N TYR A 36 65.49 73.11 31.12
CA TYR A 36 65.07 73.36 32.47
C TYR A 36 63.89 72.52 32.91
N LEU A 37 62.90 72.34 32.05
CA LEU A 37 61.72 71.50 32.35
C LEU A 37 62.08 70.01 32.54
N LEU A 38 63.00 69.49 31.76
CA LEU A 38 63.50 68.15 31.85
C LEU A 38 64.44 67.86 33.01
N GLN A 39 65.17 68.87 33.52
CA GLN A 39 66.03 68.77 34.71
C GLN A 39 65.22 68.73 36.01
N ASN A 40 64.04 69.31 36.05
CA ASN A 40 63.19 69.29 37.23
C ASN A 40 62.45 67.92 37.33
N SER A 41 62.81 67.16 38.38
CA SER A 41 62.28 65.81 38.58
C SER A 41 60.76 65.73 38.68
N PHE A 42 60.12 66.73 39.28
CA PHE A 42 58.62 66.77 39.35
C PHE A 42 58.01 67.11 38.02
N VAL A 43 58.57 68.00 37.25
CA VAL A 43 58.06 68.35 35.92
C VAL A 43 58.25 67.23 34.95
N SER A 44 59.40 66.52 34.98
CA SER A 44 59.65 65.38 34.12
C SER A 44 58.66 64.21 34.41
N GLN A 45 58.35 63.96 35.70
CA GLN A 45 57.32 62.96 36.08
C GLN A 45 55.95 63.37 35.62
N ALA A 46 55.58 64.65 35.77
CA ALA A 46 54.24 65.10 35.29
C ALA A 46 54.09 64.96 33.76
N ILE A 47 55.15 65.29 32.99
CA ILE A 47 55.20 65.11 31.56
C ILE A 47 55.00 63.57 31.23
N GLY A 48 55.69 62.69 31.96
CA GLY A 48 55.59 61.25 31.78
C GLY A 48 54.16 60.76 31.98
N VAL A 49 53.49 61.21 33.05
CA VAL A 49 52.09 60.85 33.33
C VAL A 49 51.14 61.37 32.22
N CYS A 50 51.34 62.62 31.78
CA CYS A 50 50.53 63.20 30.70
C CYS A 50 50.72 62.44 29.40
N LEU A 51 51.92 62.05 29.02
CA LEU A 51 52.22 61.30 27.80
C LEU A 51 51.60 59.86 27.88
N GLU A 52 51.72 59.23 29.01
CA GLU A 52 51.05 57.89 29.23
C GLU A 52 49.55 58.01 29.06
N ALA A 53 48.91 59.00 29.69
CA ALA A 53 47.49 59.22 29.58
C ALA A 53 47.02 59.47 28.10
N ILE A 54 47.81 60.25 27.35
CA ILE A 54 47.53 60.53 25.93
C ILE A 54 47.66 59.24 25.10
N ILE A 55 48.76 58.48 25.30
CA ILE A 55 48.96 57.22 24.56
C ILE A 55 47.87 56.19 24.88
N MET A 56 47.54 56.10 26.16
CA MET A 56 46.43 55.21 26.57
C MET A 56 45.07 55.60 25.98
N SER A 57 44.77 56.92 25.98
CA SER A 57 43.53 57.39 25.35
C SER A 57 43.49 57.12 23.85
N LEU A 58 44.60 57.35 23.13
CA LEU A 58 44.68 57.01 21.70
C LEU A 58 44.53 55.51 21.44
N ALA A 59 45.16 54.67 22.27
CA ALA A 59 45.05 53.23 22.16
C ALA A 59 43.61 52.74 22.41
N VAL A 60 42.89 53.29 23.38
CA VAL A 60 41.48 53.01 23.66
C VAL A 60 40.59 53.42 22.47
N VAL A 61 40.77 54.61 21.94
CA VAL A 61 40.02 55.09 20.77
C VAL A 61 40.30 54.20 19.54
N ALA A 62 41.53 53.87 19.24
CA ALA A 62 41.90 53.01 18.13
C ALA A 62 41.30 51.63 18.28
N ARG A 63 41.35 51.04 19.49
CA ARG A 63 40.73 49.74 19.80
C ARG A 63 39.20 49.78 19.64
N ASN A 64 38.57 50.81 20.15
CA ASN A 64 37.12 50.97 20.04
C ASN A 64 36.68 51.09 18.57
N ASN A 65 37.39 51.88 17.77
CA ASN A 65 37.10 51.98 16.34
C ASN A 65 37.29 50.66 15.61
N TRP A 66 38.31 49.88 15.94
CA TRP A 66 38.54 48.57 15.36
C TRP A 66 37.38 47.61 15.71
N ILE A 67 36.97 47.53 16.99
CA ILE A 67 35.85 46.71 17.44
C ILE A 67 34.54 47.12 16.73
N GLN A 68 34.27 48.41 16.61
CA GLN A 68 33.07 48.90 15.92
C GLN A 68 33.05 48.50 14.44
N ASN A 69 34.19 48.58 13.76
CA ASN A 69 34.31 48.18 12.37
C ASN A 69 34.11 46.68 12.20
N GLU A 70 34.71 45.85 13.05
CA GLU A 70 34.53 44.38 13.02
C GLU A 70 33.06 43.98 13.31
N LEU A 71 32.44 44.62 14.30
CA LEU A 71 31.05 44.40 14.64
C LEU A 71 30.11 44.77 13.46
N THR A 72 30.31 45.90 12.83
CA THR A 72 29.50 46.34 11.69
C THR A 72 29.66 45.42 10.49
N GLN A 73 30.87 44.92 10.22
CA GLN A 73 31.10 43.93 9.16
C GLN A 73 30.43 42.59 9.46
N SER A 74 30.53 42.11 10.70
CA SER A 74 29.89 40.87 11.10
C SER A 74 28.36 40.93 11.02
N LEU A 75 27.78 42.04 11.45
CA LEU A 75 26.33 42.28 11.36
C LEU A 75 25.87 42.37 9.89
N ALA A 76 26.63 43.02 9.02
CA ALA A 76 26.33 43.07 7.60
C ALA A 76 26.37 41.68 6.95
N ALA A 77 27.38 40.87 7.28
CA ALA A 77 27.50 39.51 6.81
C ALA A 77 26.34 38.59 7.30
N GLN A 78 25.96 38.74 8.57
CA GLN A 78 24.80 38.00 9.11
C GLN A 78 23.49 38.40 8.43
N LYS A 79 23.31 39.71 8.16
CA LYS A 79 22.11 40.19 7.46
C LYS A 79 22.02 39.62 6.05
N THR A 80 23.10 39.66 5.28
CA THR A 80 23.10 39.07 3.92
C THR A 80 22.89 37.59 3.93
N LEU A 81 23.44 36.85 4.89
CA LEU A 81 23.20 35.42 5.05
C LEU A 81 21.72 35.10 5.36
N ALA A 82 21.12 35.86 6.28
CA ALA A 82 19.71 35.73 6.62
C ALA A 82 18.77 36.02 5.42
N GLU A 83 19.08 37.06 4.65
CA GLU A 83 18.35 37.39 3.42
C GLU A 83 18.46 36.28 2.37
N ASN A 84 19.67 35.75 2.15
CA ASN A 84 19.88 34.62 1.24
C ASN A 84 19.15 33.35 1.69
N GLN A 85 19.16 33.04 2.99
CA GLN A 85 18.41 31.92 3.52
C GLN A 85 16.89 32.08 3.33
N LYS A 86 16.38 33.30 3.57
CA LYS A 86 14.95 33.58 3.36
C LYS A 86 14.56 33.40 1.90
N THR A 87 15.31 33.94 0.96
CA THR A 87 15.01 33.77 -0.48
C THR A 87 15.11 32.32 -0.94
N LEU A 88 16.05 31.56 -0.38
CA LEU A 88 16.17 30.12 -0.68
C LEU A 88 14.94 29.38 -0.21
N VAL A 89 14.50 29.61 1.03
CA VAL A 89 13.29 28.96 1.60
C VAL A 89 12.04 29.34 0.81
N GLU A 90 11.88 30.62 0.46
CA GLU A 90 10.74 31.08 -0.36
C GLU A 90 10.71 30.40 -1.73
N ASN A 91 11.87 30.25 -2.39
CA ASN A 91 11.97 29.55 -3.65
C ASN A 91 11.66 28.04 -3.50
N GLN A 92 12.19 27.39 -2.47
CA GLN A 92 11.89 25.98 -2.19
C GLN A 92 10.39 25.77 -1.93
N ASN A 93 9.76 26.63 -1.14
CA ASN A 93 8.33 26.55 -0.87
C ASN A 93 7.51 26.71 -2.15
N ARG A 94 7.86 27.67 -3.00
CA ARG A 94 7.16 27.84 -4.28
C ARG A 94 7.26 26.62 -5.18
N VAL A 95 8.46 26.03 -5.31
CA VAL A 95 8.65 24.80 -6.10
C VAL A 95 7.88 23.64 -5.49
N LEU A 96 7.88 23.52 -4.16
CA LEU A 96 7.13 22.47 -3.46
C LEU A 96 5.62 22.62 -3.68
N GLU A 97 5.08 23.82 -3.54
CA GLU A 97 3.66 24.10 -3.79
C GLU A 97 3.25 23.77 -5.22
N GLN A 98 4.06 24.12 -6.22
CA GLN A 98 3.83 23.75 -7.61
C GLN A 98 3.82 22.23 -7.81
N THR A 99 4.85 21.56 -7.26
CA THR A 99 4.96 20.09 -7.37
C THR A 99 3.78 19.39 -6.68
N VAL A 100 3.36 19.86 -5.49
CA VAL A 100 2.19 19.32 -4.79
C VAL A 100 0.92 19.54 -5.62
N ALA A 101 0.72 20.72 -6.19
CA ALA A 101 -0.44 21.01 -7.02
C ALA A 101 -0.49 20.11 -8.27
N GLU A 102 0.63 19.93 -8.96
CA GLU A 102 0.73 19.03 -10.13
C GLU A 102 0.46 17.58 -9.77
N ARG A 103 1.08 17.08 -8.69
CA ARG A 103 0.86 15.70 -8.23
C ARG A 103 -0.56 15.45 -7.73
N THR A 104 -1.17 16.45 -7.08
CA THR A 104 -2.57 16.35 -6.63
C THR A 104 -3.52 16.26 -7.83
N LYS A 105 -3.26 17.04 -8.88
CA LYS A 105 -4.04 16.99 -10.13
C LYS A 105 -3.89 15.64 -10.82
N GLU A 106 -2.64 15.17 -11.02
CA GLU A 106 -2.36 13.86 -11.63
C GLU A 106 -3.05 12.72 -10.86
N LEU A 107 -2.96 12.75 -9.53
CA LEU A 107 -3.61 11.75 -8.67
C LEU A 107 -5.13 11.77 -8.80
N ALA A 108 -5.74 12.95 -8.92
CA ALA A 108 -7.17 13.10 -9.10
C ALA A 108 -7.63 12.53 -10.46
N GLU A 109 -6.87 12.76 -11.53
CA GLU A 109 -7.13 12.21 -12.86
C GLU A 109 -7.02 10.67 -12.86
N GLN A 110 -5.95 10.11 -12.27
CA GLN A 110 -5.78 8.66 -12.13
C GLN A 110 -6.89 8.01 -11.29
N HIS A 111 -7.33 8.69 -10.22
CA HIS A 111 -8.42 8.18 -9.39
C HIS A 111 -9.74 8.15 -10.14
N GLN A 112 -10.01 9.17 -10.95
CA GLN A 112 -11.21 9.21 -11.80
C GLN A 112 -11.20 8.09 -12.87
N GLU A 113 -10.06 7.84 -13.52
CA GLU A 113 -9.92 6.74 -14.48
C GLU A 113 -10.12 5.37 -13.83
N LEU A 114 -9.52 5.17 -12.63
CA LEU A 114 -9.69 3.96 -11.86
C LEU A 114 -11.14 3.72 -11.45
N ASP A 115 -11.84 4.76 -10.99
CA ASP A 115 -13.26 4.67 -10.63
C ASP A 115 -14.14 4.28 -11.82
N GLN A 116 -13.88 4.85 -13.00
CA GLN A 116 -14.61 4.49 -14.22
C GLN A 116 -14.37 3.02 -14.61
N ALA A 117 -13.11 2.57 -14.59
CA ALA A 117 -12.76 1.17 -14.87
C ALA A 117 -13.40 0.22 -13.86
N HIS A 118 -13.36 0.57 -12.56
CA HIS A 118 -14.00 -0.21 -11.50
C HIS A 118 -15.51 -0.32 -11.70
N GLN A 119 -16.21 0.77 -12.02
CA GLN A 119 -17.65 0.75 -12.28
C GLN A 119 -18.02 -0.15 -13.47
N LEU A 120 -17.22 -0.16 -14.54
CA LEU A 120 -17.42 -1.05 -15.68
C LEU A 120 -17.28 -2.53 -15.29
N VAL A 121 -16.25 -2.87 -14.50
CA VAL A 121 -16.05 -4.24 -14.01
C VAL A 121 -17.21 -4.66 -13.09
N VAL A 122 -17.58 -3.84 -12.12
CA VAL A 122 -18.71 -4.12 -11.21
C VAL A 122 -20.01 -4.27 -11.97
N GLY A 123 -20.26 -3.41 -12.97
CA GLY A 123 -21.43 -3.52 -13.85
C GLY A 123 -21.47 -4.84 -14.61
N SER A 124 -20.33 -5.29 -15.14
CA SER A 124 -20.20 -6.55 -15.86
C SER A 124 -20.43 -7.76 -14.97
N VAL A 125 -19.85 -7.76 -13.76
CA VAL A 125 -20.04 -8.85 -12.77
C VAL A 125 -21.50 -8.92 -12.30
N ASN A 126 -22.14 -7.78 -12.06
CA ASN A 126 -23.57 -7.74 -11.72
C ASN A 126 -24.47 -8.25 -12.86
N TYR A 127 -24.09 -7.98 -14.09
CA TYR A 127 -24.81 -8.54 -15.25
C TYR A 127 -24.63 -10.06 -15.34
N ALA A 128 -23.39 -10.57 -15.18
CA ALA A 128 -23.11 -12.01 -15.14
C ALA A 128 -23.86 -12.71 -14.00
N SER A 129 -24.00 -12.09 -12.81
CA SER A 129 -24.80 -12.61 -11.71
C SER A 129 -26.29 -12.80 -12.08
N ARG A 130 -26.86 -11.83 -12.80
CA ARG A 130 -28.23 -11.97 -13.29
C ARG A 130 -28.38 -13.13 -14.27
N LEU A 131 -27.41 -13.32 -15.17
CA LEU A 131 -27.42 -14.44 -16.10
C LEU A 131 -27.29 -15.77 -15.36
N GLN A 132 -26.35 -15.88 -14.43
CA GLN A 132 -26.16 -17.10 -13.63
C GLN A 132 -27.42 -17.46 -12.82
N ARG A 133 -28.02 -16.49 -12.11
CA ARG A 133 -29.29 -16.69 -11.41
C ARG A 133 -30.44 -17.10 -12.34
N GLY A 134 -30.42 -16.62 -13.57
CA GLY A 134 -31.40 -17.01 -14.59
C GLY A 134 -31.26 -18.46 -15.06
N GLN A 135 -30.10 -19.10 -14.86
CA GLN A 135 -29.86 -20.52 -15.17
C GLN A 135 -30.34 -21.47 -14.06
N LEU A 136 -30.46 -20.95 -12.81
CA LEU A 136 -30.96 -21.78 -11.73
C LEU A 136 -32.44 -22.17 -11.99
N PRO A 137 -32.85 -23.37 -11.54
CA PRO A 137 -34.21 -23.83 -11.73
C PRO A 137 -35.22 -22.86 -11.12
N ARG A 138 -36.22 -22.47 -11.90
CA ARG A 138 -37.34 -21.69 -11.38
C ARG A 138 -38.18 -22.54 -10.42
N ALA A 139 -38.81 -21.90 -9.43
CA ALA A 139 -39.70 -22.57 -8.48
C ALA A 139 -40.70 -23.48 -9.15
N GLN A 140 -41.28 -23.06 -10.29
CA GLN A 140 -42.25 -23.82 -11.07
C GLN A 140 -41.71 -25.16 -11.60
N ARG A 141 -40.40 -25.29 -11.83
CA ARG A 141 -39.78 -26.59 -12.21
C ARG A 141 -39.69 -27.56 -11.05
N ILE A 142 -39.72 -27.08 -9.81
CA ILE A 142 -39.58 -27.86 -8.59
C ILE A 142 -40.93 -28.10 -7.91
N GLU A 143 -41.85 -27.13 -8.01
CA GLU A 143 -43.20 -27.23 -7.46
C GLU A 143 -43.93 -28.48 -7.94
N GLY A 144 -44.59 -29.16 -7.02
CA GLY A 144 -45.31 -30.41 -7.30
C GLY A 144 -44.43 -31.66 -7.45
N ARG A 145 -43.10 -31.51 -7.52
CA ARG A 145 -42.18 -32.66 -7.61
C ARG A 145 -41.79 -33.22 -6.25
N PHE A 146 -41.75 -32.38 -5.24
CA PHE A 146 -41.44 -32.72 -3.86
C PHE A 146 -42.57 -32.27 -2.94
N ALA A 147 -42.75 -32.93 -1.80
CA ALA A 147 -43.65 -32.49 -0.74
C ALA A 147 -43.17 -31.19 -0.12
N SER A 148 -41.86 -31.06 0.02
CA SER A 148 -41.16 -29.80 0.38
C SER A 148 -39.80 -29.78 -0.27
N PHE A 149 -39.30 -28.62 -0.60
CA PHE A 149 -37.98 -28.40 -1.16
C PHE A 149 -37.38 -27.13 -0.56
N ALA A 150 -36.13 -27.24 -0.13
CA ALA A 150 -35.35 -26.09 0.32
C ALA A 150 -33.94 -26.18 -0.30
N THR A 151 -33.39 -25.04 -0.70
CA THR A 151 -32.05 -24.95 -1.17
C THR A 151 -31.35 -23.75 -0.48
N ILE A 152 -30.10 -23.94 -0.12
CA ILE A 152 -29.20 -22.87 0.33
C ILE A 152 -28.16 -22.74 -0.77
N TRP A 153 -28.13 -21.55 -1.40
CA TRP A 153 -27.17 -21.23 -2.46
C TRP A 153 -26.61 -19.83 -2.19
N GLU A 154 -25.43 -19.80 -1.61
CA GLU A 154 -24.73 -18.60 -1.17
C GLU A 154 -23.31 -18.60 -1.76
N PRO A 155 -23.12 -18.03 -2.96
CA PRO A 155 -21.79 -17.96 -3.55
C PRO A 155 -20.89 -17.04 -2.71
N ARG A 156 -19.60 -17.38 -2.66
CA ARG A 156 -18.58 -16.62 -1.93
C ARG A 156 -18.49 -15.15 -2.41
N ASP A 157 -18.59 -14.95 -3.70
CA ASP A 157 -18.56 -13.63 -4.36
C ASP A 157 -19.94 -13.29 -4.94
N THR A 158 -20.05 -12.24 -5.74
CA THR A 158 -21.29 -11.88 -6.45
C THR A 158 -21.80 -13.00 -7.37
N ILE A 159 -20.88 -13.84 -7.87
CA ILE A 159 -21.07 -15.01 -8.72
C ILE A 159 -20.18 -16.14 -8.22
N GLY A 160 -20.56 -17.40 -8.46
CA GLY A 160 -19.85 -18.56 -7.90
C GLY A 160 -19.79 -19.78 -8.82
N GLY A 161 -19.08 -20.82 -8.36
CA GLY A 161 -18.94 -22.10 -9.04
C GLY A 161 -20.09 -23.06 -8.80
N ASP A 162 -20.76 -22.94 -7.65
CA ASP A 162 -21.83 -23.84 -7.24
C ASP A 162 -23.08 -23.66 -8.08
N LEU A 163 -23.72 -24.77 -8.40
CA LEU A 163 -25.02 -24.77 -9.07
C LEU A 163 -25.90 -25.96 -8.62
N TYR A 164 -27.19 -25.78 -8.71
CA TYR A 164 -28.15 -26.89 -8.75
C TYR A 164 -28.99 -26.80 -10.02
N TRP A 165 -29.41 -27.96 -10.51
CA TRP A 165 -30.09 -28.05 -11.80
C TRP A 165 -31.20 -29.12 -11.71
N VAL A 166 -32.30 -28.91 -12.42
CA VAL A 166 -33.42 -29.85 -12.51
C VAL A 166 -33.83 -30.03 -13.97
N SER A 167 -33.97 -31.28 -14.40
CA SER A 167 -34.37 -31.57 -15.79
C SER A 167 -35.74 -30.99 -16.14
N SER A 168 -35.95 -30.68 -17.42
CA SER A 168 -37.18 -30.10 -17.95
C SER A 168 -38.31 -31.08 -18.23
N SER A 169 -38.17 -32.37 -17.80
CA SER A 169 -39.16 -33.42 -18.04
C SER A 169 -40.59 -33.10 -17.56
N GLN A 170 -41.60 -33.75 -18.13
CA GLN A 170 -43.00 -33.54 -17.77
C GLN A 170 -43.29 -33.80 -16.27
N HIS A 171 -44.25 -33.07 -15.69
CA HIS A 171 -44.54 -33.02 -14.25
C HIS A 171 -44.77 -34.38 -13.57
N GLU A 172 -45.22 -35.39 -14.30
CA GLU A 172 -45.56 -36.69 -13.75
C GLU A 172 -44.54 -37.80 -14.09
N GLY A 173 -43.52 -37.52 -14.91
CA GLY A 173 -42.47 -38.47 -15.26
C GLY A 173 -41.31 -38.49 -14.29
N PRO A 174 -40.39 -39.44 -14.47
CA PRO A 174 -39.11 -39.39 -13.78
C PRO A 174 -38.36 -38.09 -14.16
N PHE A 175 -37.60 -37.55 -13.22
CA PHE A 175 -36.82 -36.34 -13.42
C PHE A 175 -35.46 -36.48 -12.78
N VAL A 176 -34.54 -35.57 -13.14
CA VAL A 176 -33.18 -35.53 -12.58
C VAL A 176 -32.95 -34.22 -11.81
N LEU A 177 -32.37 -34.36 -10.65
CA LEU A 177 -31.80 -33.27 -9.86
C LEU A 177 -30.30 -33.44 -9.88
N ALA A 178 -29.58 -32.33 -10.14
CA ALA A 178 -28.12 -32.25 -10.07
C ALA A 178 -27.70 -31.19 -9.10
N VAL A 179 -26.59 -31.44 -8.40
CA VAL A 179 -25.83 -30.43 -7.65
C VAL A 179 -24.37 -30.53 -8.10
N ALA A 180 -23.74 -29.42 -8.39
CA ALA A 180 -22.34 -29.41 -8.77
C ALA A 180 -21.61 -28.24 -8.09
N ASP A 181 -20.35 -28.51 -7.74
CA ASP A 181 -19.38 -27.58 -7.20
C ASP A 181 -18.20 -27.49 -8.20
N CYS A 182 -18.07 -26.35 -8.86
CA CYS A 182 -17.07 -26.12 -9.89
C CYS A 182 -15.81 -25.48 -9.31
N THR A 183 -14.66 -25.83 -9.89
CA THR A 183 -13.36 -25.24 -9.51
C THR A 183 -13.38 -23.73 -9.60
N GLY A 184 -12.86 -23.08 -8.54
CA GLY A 184 -12.70 -21.65 -8.49
C GLY A 184 -13.94 -20.88 -8.03
N HIS A 185 -13.78 -19.58 -7.85
CA HIS A 185 -14.85 -18.69 -7.39
C HIS A 185 -14.86 -17.42 -8.27
N GLY A 186 -15.86 -16.58 -8.10
CA GLY A 186 -16.01 -15.39 -8.93
C GLY A 186 -16.26 -15.73 -10.40
N VAL A 187 -15.70 -14.96 -11.31
CA VAL A 187 -15.93 -15.09 -12.77
C VAL A 187 -15.51 -16.46 -13.32
N PRO A 188 -14.33 -17.00 -13.04
CA PRO A 188 -13.94 -18.33 -13.55
C PRO A 188 -14.89 -19.43 -13.12
N GLY A 189 -15.21 -19.54 -11.83
CA GLY A 189 -16.16 -20.53 -11.32
C GLY A 189 -17.55 -20.40 -11.96
N ALA A 190 -18.04 -19.15 -12.12
CA ALA A 190 -19.32 -18.89 -12.76
C ALA A 190 -19.35 -19.30 -14.24
N MET A 191 -18.28 -19.10 -14.98
CA MET A 191 -18.16 -19.56 -16.37
C MET A 191 -18.22 -21.08 -16.47
N LEU A 192 -17.53 -21.76 -15.55
CA LEU A 192 -17.53 -23.22 -15.48
C LEU A 192 -18.90 -23.76 -15.06
N SER A 193 -19.60 -23.13 -14.11
CA SER A 193 -20.97 -23.51 -13.75
C SER A 193 -21.96 -23.38 -14.92
N LEU A 194 -21.80 -22.37 -15.77
CA LEU A 194 -22.59 -22.25 -17.00
C LEU A 194 -22.28 -23.37 -17.99
N LEU A 195 -21.01 -23.75 -18.16
CA LEU A 195 -20.61 -24.88 -18.99
C LEU A 195 -21.25 -26.20 -18.49
N VAL A 196 -21.18 -26.44 -17.18
CA VAL A 196 -21.80 -27.63 -16.53
C VAL A 196 -23.32 -27.61 -16.72
N SER A 197 -24.00 -26.48 -16.47
CA SER A 197 -25.44 -26.36 -16.66
C SER A 197 -25.87 -26.67 -18.10
N ASN A 198 -25.18 -26.07 -19.08
CA ASN A 198 -25.45 -26.32 -20.51
C ASN A 198 -25.14 -27.74 -20.90
N SER A 199 -24.15 -28.40 -20.33
CA SER A 199 -23.84 -29.82 -20.54
C SER A 199 -24.95 -30.70 -20.03
N LEU A 200 -25.50 -30.42 -18.84
CA LEU A 200 -26.66 -31.13 -18.28
C LEU A 200 -27.91 -30.95 -19.15
N GLU A 201 -28.22 -29.74 -19.61
CA GLU A 201 -29.34 -29.52 -20.54
C GLU A 201 -29.14 -30.32 -21.83
N ARG A 202 -27.92 -30.43 -22.35
CA ARG A 202 -27.61 -31.22 -23.55
C ARG A 202 -27.78 -32.74 -23.31
N ILE A 203 -27.31 -33.27 -22.18
CA ILE A 203 -27.42 -34.68 -21.81
C ILE A 203 -28.90 -35.10 -21.73
N TYR A 204 -29.74 -34.23 -21.19
CA TYR A 204 -31.17 -34.55 -20.95
C TYR A 204 -32.13 -33.87 -21.96
N ALA A 205 -31.65 -33.37 -23.10
CA ALA A 205 -32.44 -32.64 -24.09
C ALA A 205 -33.48 -33.55 -24.81
N ASN A 206 -33.25 -34.86 -24.90
CA ASN A 206 -34.03 -35.78 -25.74
C ASN A 206 -34.98 -36.68 -24.96
N ASP A 207 -35.41 -36.28 -23.75
CA ASP A 207 -36.28 -37.12 -22.85
C ASP A 207 -35.73 -38.53 -22.55
N THR A 208 -34.56 -38.89 -23.08
CA THR A 208 -33.84 -40.11 -22.71
C THR A 208 -33.17 -39.84 -21.39
N LEU A 209 -33.85 -40.20 -20.31
CA LEU A 209 -33.27 -40.11 -18.97
C LEU A 209 -32.19 -41.18 -18.86
N GLU A 210 -30.96 -40.83 -19.23
CA GLU A 210 -29.80 -41.66 -19.02
C GLU A 210 -29.68 -42.03 -17.53
N ASP A 211 -29.10 -43.18 -17.27
CA ASP A 211 -28.77 -43.53 -15.88
C ASP A 211 -27.74 -42.52 -15.31
N PRO A 212 -27.75 -42.25 -13.99
CA PRO A 212 -26.88 -41.23 -13.42
C PRO A 212 -25.40 -41.45 -13.65
N VAL A 213 -24.91 -42.69 -13.78
CA VAL A 213 -23.50 -43.02 -14.01
C VAL A 213 -23.07 -42.61 -15.44
N SER A 214 -23.90 -43.02 -16.44
CA SER A 214 -23.69 -42.66 -17.83
C SER A 214 -23.76 -41.16 -18.03
N ALA A 215 -24.68 -40.49 -17.35
CA ALA A 215 -24.81 -39.02 -17.37
C ALA A 215 -23.60 -38.29 -16.75
N LEU A 216 -23.05 -38.77 -15.63
CA LEU A 216 -21.78 -38.22 -15.09
C LEU A 216 -20.60 -38.46 -16.03
N THR A 217 -20.55 -39.60 -16.72
CA THR A 217 -19.52 -39.89 -17.71
C THR A 217 -19.61 -38.93 -18.91
N SER A 218 -20.82 -38.68 -19.37
CA SER A 218 -21.09 -37.68 -20.43
C SER A 218 -20.74 -36.26 -19.98
N LEU A 219 -21.05 -35.91 -18.73
CA LEU A 219 -20.71 -34.63 -18.13
C LEU A 219 -19.18 -34.43 -18.04
N ASP A 220 -18.42 -35.42 -17.57
CA ASP A 220 -16.95 -35.42 -17.57
C ASP A 220 -16.41 -35.12 -18.99
N HIS A 221 -16.93 -35.82 -19.98
CA HIS A 221 -16.52 -35.62 -21.36
C HIS A 221 -16.82 -34.21 -21.86
N TYR A 222 -18.03 -33.68 -21.64
CA TYR A 222 -18.40 -32.33 -22.11
C TYR A 222 -17.67 -31.23 -21.40
N VAL A 223 -17.42 -31.32 -20.11
CA VAL A 223 -16.61 -30.34 -19.37
C VAL A 223 -15.17 -30.35 -19.88
N ARG A 224 -14.58 -31.54 -20.00
CA ARG A 224 -13.21 -31.70 -20.49
C ARG A 224 -13.02 -31.15 -21.89
N THR A 225 -13.87 -31.49 -22.83
CA THR A 225 -13.78 -31.02 -24.21
C THR A 225 -14.15 -29.56 -24.34
N GLY A 226 -15.09 -29.07 -23.54
CA GLY A 226 -15.47 -27.64 -23.51
C GLY A 226 -14.33 -26.74 -23.02
N LEU A 227 -13.45 -27.26 -22.15
CA LEU A 227 -12.25 -26.58 -21.68
C LEU A 227 -10.99 -26.91 -22.51
N ASN A 228 -11.10 -27.69 -23.59
CA ASN A 228 -9.99 -28.23 -24.39
C ASN A 228 -8.97 -29.03 -23.57
N GLN A 229 -9.37 -29.62 -22.45
CA GLN A 229 -8.51 -30.38 -21.53
C GLN A 229 -8.26 -31.83 -22.00
N ASP A 230 -8.84 -32.22 -23.10
CA ASP A 230 -8.55 -33.43 -23.88
C ASP A 230 -7.25 -33.31 -24.73
N ARG A 231 -6.66 -32.11 -24.80
CA ARG A 231 -5.45 -31.81 -25.55
C ARG A 231 -4.24 -31.72 -24.62
N ALA A 232 -3.08 -32.17 -25.14
CA ALA A 232 -1.83 -32.13 -24.38
C ALA A 232 -1.30 -30.71 -24.08
N ASP A 233 -1.69 -29.73 -24.89
CA ASP A 233 -1.28 -28.34 -24.83
C ASP A 233 -2.26 -27.44 -24.03
N SER A 234 -3.27 -28.02 -23.41
CA SER A 234 -4.22 -27.26 -22.59
C SER A 234 -3.51 -26.56 -21.42
N GLU A 235 -3.83 -25.29 -21.20
CA GLU A 235 -3.29 -24.47 -20.10
C GLU A 235 -4.12 -24.61 -18.80
N SER A 236 -5.41 -24.97 -18.90
CA SER A 236 -6.30 -25.15 -17.74
C SER A 236 -6.29 -26.59 -17.23
N ASP A 237 -6.58 -26.75 -15.94
CA ASP A 237 -6.86 -28.04 -15.30
C ASP A 237 -7.99 -27.82 -14.27
N ASP A 238 -9.18 -27.54 -14.81
CA ASP A 238 -10.38 -27.18 -14.07
C ASP A 238 -11.46 -28.24 -14.25
N GLY A 239 -12.37 -28.32 -13.29
CA GLY A 239 -13.40 -29.31 -13.32
C GLY A 239 -14.51 -29.04 -12.31
N CYS A 240 -15.27 -30.08 -12.01
CA CYS A 240 -16.30 -30.00 -10.98
C CYS A 240 -16.45 -31.31 -10.21
N ASP A 241 -16.96 -31.20 -9.00
CA ASP A 241 -17.55 -32.29 -8.24
C ASP A 241 -19.05 -32.20 -8.47
N ALA A 242 -19.73 -33.37 -8.65
CA ALA A 242 -21.13 -33.34 -8.96
C ALA A 242 -21.87 -34.61 -8.43
N ILE A 243 -23.14 -34.43 -8.16
CA ILE A 243 -24.06 -35.53 -7.88
C ILE A 243 -25.30 -35.42 -8.78
N LEU A 244 -25.73 -36.55 -9.35
CA LEU A 244 -26.94 -36.66 -10.13
C LEU A 244 -27.89 -37.63 -9.45
N LEU A 245 -29.14 -37.21 -9.25
CA LEU A 245 -30.23 -38.04 -8.68
C LEU A 245 -31.34 -38.15 -9.71
N ARG A 246 -31.64 -39.38 -10.14
CA ARG A 246 -32.80 -39.70 -10.94
C ARG A 246 -33.93 -40.17 -10.03
N ILE A 247 -35.04 -39.48 -10.05
CA ILE A 247 -36.19 -39.73 -9.16
C ILE A 247 -37.38 -40.15 -9.97
N ASP A 248 -37.85 -41.39 -9.77
CA ASP A 248 -39.08 -41.92 -10.35
C ASP A 248 -40.15 -42.10 -9.23
N ARG A 249 -41.04 -41.14 -9.11
CA ARG A 249 -42.09 -41.12 -8.06
C ARG A 249 -43.12 -42.23 -8.26
N ARG A 250 -43.42 -42.61 -9.52
CA ARG A 250 -44.40 -43.68 -9.80
C ARG A 250 -43.89 -45.03 -9.37
N LYS A 251 -42.57 -45.27 -9.54
CA LYS A 251 -41.91 -46.49 -9.12
C LYS A 251 -41.34 -46.40 -7.70
N GLN A 252 -41.47 -45.29 -7.02
CA GLN A 252 -40.85 -45.01 -5.72
C GLN A 252 -39.35 -45.38 -5.71
N ARG A 253 -38.65 -44.99 -6.78
CA ARG A 253 -37.24 -45.35 -7.00
C ARG A 253 -36.40 -44.07 -7.12
N LEU A 254 -35.31 -44.06 -6.38
CA LEU A 254 -34.24 -43.08 -6.49
C LEU A 254 -32.96 -43.80 -6.91
N GLU A 255 -32.36 -43.32 -7.99
CA GLU A 255 -31.03 -43.74 -8.46
C GLU A 255 -30.10 -42.54 -8.37
N TYR A 256 -28.86 -42.76 -7.97
CA TYR A 256 -27.90 -41.66 -7.86
C TYR A 256 -26.52 -42.10 -8.33
N ALA A 257 -25.72 -41.13 -8.73
CA ALA A 257 -24.28 -41.24 -8.92
C ALA A 257 -23.60 -39.93 -8.43
N GLY A 258 -22.53 -40.07 -7.66
CA GLY A 258 -21.80 -38.93 -7.10
C GLY A 258 -20.33 -39.00 -7.42
N ALA A 259 -19.79 -37.88 -7.87
CA ALA A 259 -18.37 -37.59 -8.00
C ALA A 259 -18.00 -36.61 -6.89
N LYS A 260 -17.38 -37.08 -5.80
CA LYS A 260 -17.02 -36.42 -4.55
C LYS A 260 -18.13 -35.76 -3.72
N ILE A 261 -19.37 -35.68 -4.20
CA ILE A 261 -20.51 -35.18 -3.44
C ILE A 261 -21.31 -36.33 -2.92
N ASP A 262 -21.38 -36.50 -1.60
CA ASP A 262 -22.10 -37.59 -0.94
C ASP A 262 -23.61 -37.29 -0.86
N LEU A 263 -24.43 -38.38 -0.84
CA LEU A 263 -25.87 -38.29 -0.59
C LEU A 263 -26.18 -38.67 0.85
N PHE A 264 -26.97 -37.87 1.54
CA PHE A 264 -27.51 -38.20 2.84
C PHE A 264 -29.02 -38.50 2.71
N HIS A 265 -29.43 -39.71 3.05
CA HIS A 265 -30.81 -40.11 3.08
C HIS A 265 -31.29 -40.16 4.52
N VAL A 266 -32.40 -39.47 4.79
CA VAL A 266 -33.03 -39.46 6.11
C VAL A 266 -34.40 -40.13 5.97
N THR A 267 -34.61 -41.23 6.72
CA THR A 267 -35.89 -41.95 6.75
C THR A 267 -36.91 -41.22 7.63
N THR A 268 -38.19 -41.59 7.54
CA THR A 268 -39.28 -40.97 8.31
C THR A 268 -39.14 -41.14 9.83
N ASP A 269 -38.40 -42.15 10.27
CA ASP A 269 -38.05 -42.42 11.67
C ASP A 269 -36.76 -41.70 12.11
N GLY A 270 -36.19 -40.88 11.23
CA GLY A 270 -35.04 -40.01 11.53
C GLY A 270 -33.69 -40.69 11.39
N VAL A 271 -33.60 -41.89 10.85
CA VAL A 271 -32.32 -42.57 10.61
C VAL A 271 -31.61 -41.90 9.41
N VAL A 272 -30.36 -41.49 9.62
CA VAL A 272 -29.50 -40.86 8.59
C VAL A 272 -28.57 -41.92 8.01
N THR A 273 -28.66 -42.14 6.70
CA THR A 273 -27.72 -42.99 5.96
C THR A 273 -26.90 -42.14 4.99
N ARG A 274 -25.60 -42.26 5.08
CA ARG A 274 -24.66 -41.61 4.16
C ARG A 274 -24.31 -42.55 3.04
N HIS A 275 -24.59 -42.16 1.82
CA HIS A 275 -24.20 -42.86 0.61
C HIS A 275 -22.95 -42.13 0.06
N VAL A 276 -21.80 -42.80 0.16
CA VAL A 276 -20.50 -42.20 -0.18
C VAL A 276 -20.34 -42.13 -1.70
N ALA A 277 -19.94 -40.96 -2.20
CA ALA A 277 -19.62 -40.75 -3.61
C ALA A 277 -18.26 -41.34 -3.99
N GLN A 278 -18.08 -41.59 -5.29
CA GLN A 278 -16.76 -41.90 -5.82
C GLN A 278 -15.80 -40.72 -5.61
N ARG A 279 -14.54 -41.03 -5.28
CA ARG A 279 -13.50 -39.99 -4.98
C ARG A 279 -12.81 -39.46 -6.25
N VAL A 280 -13.57 -39.22 -7.29
CA VAL A 280 -13.13 -38.73 -8.60
C VAL A 280 -13.85 -37.44 -8.93
N SER A 281 -13.13 -36.40 -9.37
CA SER A 281 -13.73 -35.18 -9.93
C SER A 281 -13.90 -35.32 -11.44
N LEU A 282 -14.75 -34.49 -12.01
CA LEU A 282 -15.07 -34.46 -13.43
C LEU A 282 -14.36 -33.33 -14.17
N GLY A 283 -14.03 -33.56 -15.44
CA GLY A 283 -13.52 -32.54 -16.34
C GLY A 283 -11.99 -32.35 -16.35
N TYR A 284 -11.27 -32.84 -15.36
CA TYR A 284 -9.81 -32.66 -15.24
C TYR A 284 -9.03 -33.46 -16.32
N LYS A 285 -7.75 -33.06 -16.54
CA LYS A 285 -6.86 -33.71 -17.53
C LYS A 285 -6.59 -35.18 -17.22
N GLU A 286 -6.30 -35.51 -15.95
CA GLU A 286 -6.11 -36.89 -15.52
C GLU A 286 -7.46 -37.62 -15.46
N ARG A 287 -7.59 -38.66 -16.25
CA ARG A 287 -8.81 -39.44 -16.34
C ARG A 287 -8.73 -40.70 -15.47
N VAL A 288 -9.47 -40.71 -14.39
CA VAL A 288 -9.80 -41.98 -13.70
C VAL A 288 -11.20 -42.35 -14.14
N PRO A 289 -11.39 -43.47 -14.88
CA PRO A 289 -12.71 -43.89 -15.32
C PRO A 289 -13.64 -44.10 -14.12
N LEU A 290 -14.82 -43.48 -14.15
CA LEU A 290 -15.84 -43.62 -13.08
C LEU A 290 -16.22 -45.09 -12.81
N ALA A 291 -16.18 -45.98 -13.82
CA ALA A 291 -16.46 -47.39 -13.70
C ALA A 291 -15.35 -48.22 -13.00
N GLN A 292 -14.18 -47.66 -12.76
CA GLN A 292 -13.03 -48.40 -12.16
C GLN A 292 -12.79 -48.05 -10.69
N VAL A 293 -13.57 -47.12 -10.12
CA VAL A 293 -13.47 -46.81 -8.68
C VAL A 293 -14.47 -47.66 -7.93
N PRO A 294 -14.02 -48.52 -7.02
CA PRO A 294 -14.95 -49.31 -6.21
C PRO A 294 -15.84 -48.42 -5.37
N PRO A 295 -17.10 -48.79 -5.13
CA PRO A 295 -18.08 -48.03 -4.38
C PRO A 295 -17.65 -47.75 -2.92
#